data_a7235a312a826fcab111537f4cc40af6
#
_entry.id   a7235a312a826fcab111537f4cc40af6
#
_cell.length_a   1.000
_cell.length_b   1.000
_cell.length_c   1.000
_cell.angle_alpha   90.00
_cell.angle_beta   90.00
_cell.angle_gamma   90.00
#
_symmetry.space_group_name_H-M   'P 1'
#
loop_
_entity.id
_entity.type
_entity.pdbx_description
1 polymer ?
#
loop_
_entity_poly.entity_id
_entity_poly.type
_entity_poly.pdbx_seq_one_letter_code
_entity_poly.pdbx_strand_id
1 'polypeptide(L)' 'MRSQEARIGAKVLVGEAGLGSEWRGLAGTIIGKWGHPEYLALDVLLDDGRTQLFWHHELDEIDARGA' A
#
# COMPACT_ATOMS: atom_id res chain seq x y z
N MET A 1 1.09 6.34 4.68
CA MET A 1 0.54 5.40 5.70
C MET A 1 1.57 5.18 6.80
N ARG A 2 1.15 5.14 8.01
CA ARG A 2 2.03 4.78 9.12
C ARG A 2 2.18 3.27 9.16
N SER A 3 3.36 2.79 9.55
CA SER A 3 3.61 1.34 9.60
C SER A 3 2.64 0.61 10.52
N GLN A 4 2.23 1.23 11.62
CA GLN A 4 1.29 0.63 12.56
C GLN A 4 -0.13 0.51 12.00
N GLU A 5 -0.43 1.22 10.93
CA GLU A 5 -1.72 1.15 10.26
C GLU A 5 -1.73 0.14 9.13
N ALA A 6 -0.56 -0.38 8.77
CA ALA A 6 -0.42 -1.32 7.68
C ALA A 6 -0.90 -2.71 8.13
N ARG A 7 -2.04 -3.15 7.64
CA ARG A 7 -2.65 -4.43 8.01
C ARG A 7 -2.94 -5.23 6.76
N ILE A 8 -2.76 -6.54 6.84
CA ILE A 8 -3.16 -7.43 5.75
C ILE A 8 -4.68 -7.31 5.59
N GLY A 9 -5.11 -7.10 4.35
CA GLY A 9 -6.51 -6.87 4.02
C GLY A 9 -6.91 -5.42 3.93
N ALA A 10 -6.03 -4.49 4.33
CA ALA A 10 -6.33 -3.07 4.24
C ALA A 10 -6.29 -2.59 2.79
N LYS A 11 -7.21 -1.71 2.44
CA LYS A 11 -7.22 -1.06 1.14
C LYS A 11 -6.28 0.13 1.14
N VAL A 12 -5.53 0.27 0.07
CA VAL A 12 -4.54 1.35 -0.05
C VAL A 12 -4.55 1.94 -1.44
N LEU A 13 -4.03 3.16 -1.53
CA LEU A 13 -3.85 3.88 -2.77
C LEU A 13 -2.37 4.24 -2.89
N VAL A 14 -1.80 4.01 -4.07
CA VAL A 14 -0.41 4.38 -4.31
C VAL A 14 -0.33 5.90 -4.45
N GLY A 15 0.44 6.52 -3.57
CA GLY A 15 0.59 7.96 -3.53
C GLY A 15 1.62 8.49 -4.51
N GLU A 16 1.75 9.80 -4.54
CA GLU A 16 2.68 10.47 -5.44
C GLU A 16 4.14 10.24 -5.09
N ALA A 17 4.42 9.93 -3.84
CA ALA A 17 5.77 9.63 -3.40
C ALA A 17 6.25 8.24 -3.82
N GLY A 18 5.41 7.51 -4.52
CA GLY A 18 5.71 6.14 -4.90
C GLY A 18 6.73 6.01 -6.02
N LEU A 19 6.88 4.78 -6.50
CA LEU A 19 7.96 4.36 -7.37
C LEU A 19 7.95 4.96 -8.77
N GLY A 20 6.89 5.55 -9.19
CA GLY A 20 6.82 6.13 -10.51
C GLY A 20 5.39 6.40 -10.91
N SER A 21 5.24 7.12 -12.00
CA SER A 21 3.92 7.56 -12.43
C SER A 21 3.01 6.41 -12.83
N GLU A 22 3.59 5.28 -13.25
CA GLU A 22 2.77 4.12 -13.67
C GLU A 22 2.01 3.48 -12.51
N TRP A 23 2.49 3.64 -11.28
CA TRP A 23 1.83 3.06 -10.11
C TRP A 23 0.94 4.06 -9.39
N ARG A 24 1.20 5.34 -9.60
CA ARG A 24 0.50 6.40 -8.89
C ARG A 24 -0.98 6.40 -9.21
N GLY A 25 -1.78 6.49 -8.16
CA GLY A 25 -3.23 6.50 -8.31
C GLY A 25 -3.88 5.14 -8.40
N LEU A 26 -3.09 4.07 -8.42
CA LEU A 26 -3.65 2.72 -8.41
C LEU A 26 -4.05 2.33 -7.00
N ALA A 27 -5.12 1.58 -6.89
CA ALA A 27 -5.61 1.06 -5.63
C ALA A 27 -5.30 -0.43 -5.52
N GLY A 28 -5.20 -0.91 -4.30
CA GLY A 28 -4.96 -2.32 -4.06
C GLY A 28 -5.23 -2.71 -2.62
N THR A 29 -4.86 -3.93 -2.29
CA THR A 29 -5.06 -4.51 -0.96
C THR A 29 -3.72 -5.06 -0.47
N ILE A 30 -3.40 -4.79 0.79
CA ILE A 30 -2.20 -5.34 1.40
C ILE A 30 -2.40 -6.83 1.62
N ILE A 31 -1.50 -7.64 1.06
CA ILE A 31 -1.55 -9.10 1.20
C ILE A 31 -0.35 -9.66 1.96
N GLY A 32 0.65 -8.85 2.24
CA GLY A 32 1.81 -9.28 3.02
C GLY A 32 2.55 -8.10 3.59
N LYS A 33 3.28 -8.33 4.67
CA LYS A 33 4.13 -7.34 5.31
C LYS A 33 5.51 -7.92 5.52
N TRP A 34 6.55 -7.16 5.21
CA TRP A 34 7.92 -7.61 5.27
C TRP A 34 8.80 -6.55 5.91
N GLY A 35 9.71 -6.99 6.75
CA GLY A 35 10.73 -6.12 7.29
C GLY A 35 10.43 -5.58 8.67
N HIS A 36 11.21 -4.58 9.03
CA HIS A 36 11.17 -3.95 10.35
C HIS A 36 10.08 -2.88 10.39
N PRO A 37 9.46 -2.60 11.55
CA PRO A 37 8.46 -1.53 11.63
C PRO A 37 8.90 -0.17 11.11
N GLU A 38 10.19 0.15 11.16
CA GLU A 38 10.70 1.41 10.63
C GLU A 38 10.94 1.35 9.12
N TYR A 39 11.08 0.16 8.57
CA TYR A 39 11.35 -0.06 7.15
C TYR A 39 10.42 -1.13 6.62
N LEU A 40 9.14 -0.92 6.83
CA LEU A 40 8.13 -1.89 6.48
C LEU A 40 7.82 -1.81 4.99
N ALA A 41 8.00 -2.95 4.31
CA ALA A 41 7.60 -3.11 2.93
C ALA A 41 6.29 -3.89 2.89
N LEU A 42 5.40 -3.50 2.01
CA LEU A 42 4.08 -4.08 1.91
C LEU A 42 3.88 -4.68 0.53
N ASP A 43 3.43 -5.92 0.51
CA ASP A 43 3.08 -6.60 -0.71
C ASP A 43 1.62 -6.28 -1.01
N VAL A 44 1.38 -5.63 -2.13
CA VAL A 44 0.06 -5.11 -2.48
C VAL A 44 -0.45 -5.79 -3.74
N LEU A 45 -1.64 -6.36 -3.64
CA LEU A 45 -2.36 -6.86 -4.80
C LEU A 45 -3.16 -5.71 -5.37
N LEU A 46 -2.73 -5.21 -6.50
CA LEU A 46 -3.39 -4.11 -7.19
C LEU A 46 -4.70 -4.56 -7.79
N ASP A 47 -5.63 -3.63 -7.96
CA ASP A 47 -6.96 -3.96 -8.46
C ASP A 47 -6.95 -4.50 -9.89
N ASP A 48 -5.86 -4.28 -10.63
CA ASP A 48 -5.71 -4.86 -11.98
C ASP A 48 -5.16 -6.29 -11.97
N GLY A 49 -4.91 -6.85 -10.78
CA GLY A 49 -4.45 -8.23 -10.63
C GLY A 49 -2.95 -8.39 -10.48
N ARG A 50 -2.18 -7.31 -10.62
CA ARG A 50 -0.73 -7.36 -10.44
C ARG A 50 -0.38 -7.23 -8.96
N THR A 51 0.77 -7.76 -8.58
CA THR A 51 1.31 -7.56 -7.23
C THR A 51 2.59 -6.74 -7.33
N GLN A 52 2.79 -5.89 -6.33
CA GLN A 52 3.98 -5.05 -6.28
C GLN A 52 4.31 -4.76 -4.82
N LEU A 53 5.60 -4.67 -4.55
CA LEU A 53 6.11 -4.34 -3.22
C LEU A 53 6.27 -2.81 -3.12
N PHE A 54 5.73 -2.24 -2.06
CA PHE A 54 5.84 -0.80 -1.79
C PHE A 54 6.34 -0.58 -0.36
N TRP A 55 7.04 0.53 -0.14
CA TRP A 55 7.31 1.00 1.21
C TRP A 55 6.03 1.57 1.81
N HIS A 56 5.84 1.43 3.12
CA HIS A 56 4.60 1.87 3.76
C HIS A 56 4.32 3.36 3.54
N HIS A 57 5.36 4.19 3.45
CA HIS A 57 5.17 5.64 3.25
C HIS A 57 4.76 6.01 1.83
N GLU A 58 4.84 5.07 0.89
CA GLU A 58 4.40 5.30 -0.48
C GLU A 58 2.92 5.07 -0.67
N LEU A 59 2.24 4.58 0.36
CA LEU A 59 0.84 4.21 0.30
C LEU A 59 0.00 5.07 1.22
N ASP A 60 -1.23 5.33 0.81
CA ASP A 60 -2.23 5.98 1.65
C ASP A 60 -3.33 4.99 1.93
N GLU A 61 -3.77 4.93 3.17
CA GLU A 61 -4.86 4.05 3.54
C GLU A 61 -6.18 4.62 3.05
N ILE A 62 -6.99 3.77 2.43
CA ILE A 62 -8.34 4.13 2.03
C ILE A 62 -9.27 3.71 3.15
N ASP A 63 -9.96 4.69 3.74
CA ASP A 63 -10.90 4.42 4.81
C ASP A 63 -12.24 3.99 4.21
N ALA A 64 -12.44 2.69 4.16
CA ALA A 64 -13.65 2.12 3.56
C ALA A 64 -14.91 2.50 4.34
N ARG A 65 -14.79 2.81 5.62
CA ARG A 65 -15.94 3.19 6.42
C ARG A 65 -16.38 4.62 6.13
N GLY A 66 -15.42 5.45 5.73
CA GLY A 66 -15.69 6.83 5.41
C GLY A 66 -16.19 7.03 4.00
N ALA A 67 -16.18 6.00 3.24
CA ALA A 67 -16.56 6.08 1.86
C ALA A 67 -18.07 6.17 1.70
#